data_b76f1863a0635afce5e451b17da3fb4c
#
_entry.id   b76f1863a0635afce5e451b17da3fb4c
#
_cell.length_a   1.000
_cell.length_b   1.000
_cell.length_c   1.000
_cell.angle_alpha   90.00
_cell.angle_beta   90.00
_cell.angle_gamma   90.00
#
_symmetry.space_group_name_H-M   'P 1'
#
loop_
_entity.id
_entity.type
_entity.pdbx_description
1 polymer ?
#
loop_
_entity_poly.entity_id
_entity_poly.type
_entity_poly.pdbx_seq_one_letter_code
_entity_poly.pdbx_strand_id
1 'polypeptide(L)'
;MYRKSTFYTILDAKCQLSNGKAVNIEVQKANDDNHQKRVRYNGAILTTNITDTGSKYENVPDVCIVFISKFDVFNSGYSLYNIDKIVRQTGEVVNNGFEEIYVSACVKKTVQTYLS
;
A
#
# COMPACT_ATOMS: atom_id res chain seq x y z
N MET A 1 -12.92 -5.03 21.42
CA MET A 1 -11.47 -4.99 21.57
C MET A 1 -10.76 -5.45 20.31
N TYR A 2 -9.73 -4.78 19.95
CA TYR A 2 -8.93 -5.07 18.78
C TYR A 2 -8.18 -6.40 18.91
N ARG A 3 -8.17 -7.21 17.85
CA ARG A 3 -7.49 -8.50 17.84
C ARG A 3 -6.48 -8.55 16.70
N LYS A 4 -5.21 -8.50 17.03
CA LYS A 4 -4.14 -8.54 16.03
C LYS A 4 -4.11 -9.83 15.23
N SER A 5 -4.49 -10.96 15.82
CA SER A 5 -4.48 -12.25 15.14
C SER A 5 -5.43 -12.30 13.95
N THR A 6 -6.39 -11.37 13.85
CA THR A 6 -7.33 -11.30 12.73
C THR A 6 -6.69 -10.64 11.49
N PHE A 7 -5.60 -9.90 11.67
CA PHE A 7 -4.98 -9.10 10.62
C PHE A 7 -3.52 -9.48 10.45
N TYR A 8 -3.26 -10.60 9.85
CA TYR A 8 -1.91 -11.01 9.56
C TYR A 8 -1.73 -11.33 8.08
N THR A 9 -0.53 -11.13 7.60
CA THR A 9 -0.15 -11.48 6.24
C THR A 9 0.76 -12.70 6.28
N ILE A 10 0.81 -13.43 5.15
CA ILE A 10 1.66 -14.62 5.03
C ILE A 10 3.12 -14.19 5.02
N LEU A 11 3.41 -13.09 4.35
CA LEU A 11 4.74 -12.51 4.29
C LEU A 11 4.62 -11.01 4.41
N ASP A 12 5.43 -10.44 5.28
CA ASP A 12 5.46 -9.01 5.54
C ASP A 12 6.91 -8.57 5.62
N ALA A 13 7.30 -7.67 4.74
CA ALA A 13 8.65 -7.14 4.68
C ALA A 13 8.60 -5.62 4.79
N LYS A 14 9.37 -5.06 5.73
CA LYS A 14 9.45 -3.62 5.97
C LYS A 14 10.83 -3.11 5.65
N CYS A 15 10.90 -1.95 5.03
CA CYS A 15 12.14 -1.30 4.69
C CYS A 15 12.00 0.19 4.91
N GLN A 16 13.00 0.80 5.56
CA GLN A 16 13.04 2.26 5.72
C GLN A 16 14.23 2.79 4.93
N LEU A 17 13.95 3.74 4.05
CA LEU A 17 14.97 4.33 3.19
C LEU A 17 15.75 5.41 3.93
N SER A 18 16.91 5.80 3.39
CA SER A 18 17.77 6.79 4.01
C SER A 18 17.11 8.17 4.16
N ASN A 19 16.10 8.47 3.32
CA ASN A 19 15.34 9.72 3.40
C ASN A 19 14.19 9.65 4.41
N GLY A 20 14.05 8.53 5.14
CA GLY A 20 12.99 8.33 6.13
C GLY A 20 11.74 7.66 5.61
N LYS A 21 11.57 7.56 4.28
CA LYS A 21 10.40 6.90 3.69
C LYS A 21 10.37 5.43 4.07
N ALA A 22 9.21 4.94 4.48
CA ALA A 22 9.02 3.53 4.82
C ALA A 22 8.21 2.83 3.74
N VAL A 23 8.61 1.61 3.42
CA VAL A 23 7.91 0.75 2.46
C VAL A 23 7.57 -0.55 3.17
N ASN A 24 6.32 -0.95 3.09
CA ASN A 24 5.86 -2.23 3.61
C ASN A 24 5.32 -3.07 2.46
N ILE A 25 5.84 -4.30 2.34
CA ILE A 25 5.40 -5.24 1.32
C ILE A 25 4.60 -6.33 2.00
N GLU A 26 3.34 -6.50 1.59
CA GLU A 26 2.44 -7.52 2.11
C GLU A 26 2.10 -8.51 1.01
N VAL A 27 2.15 -9.80 1.31
CA VAL A 27 1.80 -10.85 0.36
C VAL A 27 0.59 -11.61 0.87
N GLN A 28 -0.45 -11.69 0.06
CA GLN A 28 -1.70 -12.35 0.41
C GLN A 28 -2.09 -13.37 -0.65
N LYS A 29 -2.35 -14.60 -0.22
CA LYS A 29 -2.75 -15.68 -1.13
C LYS A 29 -4.25 -15.80 -1.29
N ALA A 30 -5.00 -15.62 -0.21
CA ALA A 30 -6.44 -15.83 -0.19
C ALA A 30 -7.18 -14.53 -0.43
N ASN A 31 -8.26 -14.60 -1.24
CA ASN A 31 -9.13 -13.46 -1.49
C ASN A 31 -10.35 -13.55 -0.58
N ASP A 32 -10.12 -13.43 0.71
CA ASP A 32 -11.13 -13.63 1.75
C ASP A 32 -11.30 -12.42 2.67
N ASP A 33 -10.84 -11.25 2.25
CA ASP A 33 -10.79 -10.07 3.11
C ASP A 33 -11.01 -8.80 2.29
N ASN A 34 -11.18 -7.69 2.98
CA ASN A 34 -11.21 -6.37 2.34
C ASN A 34 -9.79 -5.81 2.28
N HIS A 35 -9.16 -5.99 1.14
CA HIS A 35 -7.74 -5.71 0.98
C HIS A 35 -7.43 -4.22 1.01
N GLN A 36 -8.33 -3.37 0.50
CA GLN A 36 -8.12 -1.92 0.53
C GLN A 36 -8.18 -1.38 1.96
N LYS A 37 -9.10 -1.90 2.77
CA LYS A 37 -9.16 -1.53 4.19
C LYS A 37 -7.95 -2.03 4.95
N ARG A 38 -7.45 -3.23 4.63
CA ARG A 38 -6.22 -3.77 5.22
C ARG A 38 -5.04 -2.86 4.91
N VAL A 39 -4.89 -2.43 3.66
CA VAL A 39 -3.81 -1.53 3.25
C VAL A 39 -3.91 -0.20 4.02
N ARG A 40 -5.12 0.37 4.13
CA ARG A 40 -5.32 1.59 4.89
C ARG A 40 -4.93 1.42 6.36
N TYR A 41 -5.37 0.33 6.96
CA TYR A 41 -5.09 0.03 8.36
C TYR A 41 -3.60 -0.11 8.61
N ASN A 42 -2.93 -0.91 7.79
CA ASN A 42 -1.50 -1.16 7.94
C ASN A 42 -0.68 0.10 7.65
N GLY A 43 -1.12 0.91 6.71
CA GLY A 43 -0.48 2.20 6.42
C GLY A 43 -0.56 3.16 7.60
N ALA A 44 -1.71 3.20 8.28
CA ALA A 44 -1.90 4.05 9.45
C ALA A 44 -1.00 3.60 10.61
N ILE A 45 -0.95 2.28 10.86
CA ILE A 45 -0.10 1.74 11.92
C ILE A 45 1.38 2.02 11.63
N LEU A 46 1.81 1.76 10.39
CA LEU A 46 3.20 2.02 10.02
C LEU A 46 3.55 3.49 10.19
N THR A 47 2.68 4.38 9.74
CA THR A 47 2.88 5.83 9.88
C THR A 47 3.04 6.21 11.36
N THR A 48 2.16 5.70 12.21
CA THR A 48 2.22 5.97 13.64
C THR A 48 3.52 5.46 14.26
N ASN A 49 3.92 4.25 13.87
CA ASN A 49 5.09 3.59 14.47
C ASN A 49 6.41 4.28 14.11
N ILE A 50 6.51 4.89 12.93
CA ILE A 50 7.75 5.54 12.48
C ILE A 50 7.77 7.04 12.71
N THR A 51 6.66 7.62 13.19
CA THR A 51 6.59 9.05 13.47
C THR A 51 7.03 9.31 14.89
N ASP A 52 7.98 10.21 15.07
CA ASP A 52 8.49 10.55 16.40
C ASP A 52 7.44 11.32 17.19
N THR A 53 7.35 11.01 18.49
CA THR A 53 6.43 11.71 19.39
C THR A 53 6.76 13.19 19.44
N GLY A 54 5.73 14.02 19.28
CA GLY A 54 5.89 15.47 19.32
C GLY A 54 6.38 16.08 18.01
N SER A 55 6.50 15.30 16.96
CA SER A 55 6.88 15.81 15.64
C SER A 55 5.81 16.76 15.09
N LYS A 56 6.24 17.72 14.28
CA LYS A 56 5.31 18.49 13.46
C LYS A 56 4.79 17.61 12.32
N TYR A 57 3.59 17.89 11.86
CA TYR A 57 2.99 17.10 10.76
C TYR A 57 3.85 17.12 9.50
N GLU A 58 4.55 18.21 9.21
CA GLU A 58 5.43 18.29 8.05
C GLU A 58 6.58 17.28 8.10
N ASN A 59 6.91 16.76 9.28
CA ASN A 59 7.98 15.79 9.47
C ASN A 59 7.48 14.34 9.55
N VAL A 60 6.18 14.11 9.35
CA VAL A 60 5.65 12.76 9.27
C VAL A 60 6.22 12.08 8.01
N PRO A 61 6.89 10.93 8.14
CA PRO A 61 7.53 10.29 7.00
C PRO A 61 6.55 9.82 5.94
N ASP A 62 7.00 9.77 4.70
CA ASP A 62 6.22 9.16 3.62
C ASP A 62 6.18 7.65 3.79
N VAL A 63 5.06 7.05 3.40
CA VAL A 63 4.80 5.62 3.54
C VAL A 63 4.28 5.07 2.22
N CYS A 64 4.79 3.91 1.83
CA CYS A 64 4.29 3.17 0.67
C CYS A 64 3.92 1.76 1.11
N ILE A 65 2.70 1.35 0.81
CA ILE A 65 2.26 -0.04 1.00
C ILE A 65 2.22 -0.70 -0.38
N VAL A 66 2.98 -1.79 -0.53
CA VAL A 66 2.94 -2.63 -1.73
C VAL A 66 2.19 -3.91 -1.36
N PHE A 67 1.03 -4.11 -1.95
CA PHE A 67 0.19 -5.27 -1.69
C PHE A 67 0.30 -6.23 -2.88
N ILE A 68 0.87 -7.42 -2.63
CA ILE A 68 1.07 -8.44 -3.65
C ILE A 68 0.07 -9.57 -3.41
N SER A 69 -0.69 -9.95 -4.43
CA SER A 69 -1.68 -11.01 -4.33
C SER A 69 -1.60 -11.96 -5.51
N LYS A 70 -2.13 -13.17 -5.33
CA LYS A 70 -2.28 -14.14 -6.42
C LYS A 70 -3.54 -13.91 -7.24
N PHE A 71 -4.36 -12.96 -6.83
CA PHE A 71 -5.62 -12.62 -7.51
C PHE A 71 -5.57 -11.15 -7.92
N ASP A 72 -6.44 -10.78 -8.85
CA ASP A 72 -6.56 -9.41 -9.34
C ASP A 72 -7.58 -8.67 -8.46
N VAL A 73 -7.08 -7.83 -7.55
CA VAL A 73 -7.90 -7.15 -6.54
C VAL A 73 -9.01 -6.32 -7.18
N PHE A 74 -8.73 -5.68 -8.31
CA PHE A 74 -9.68 -4.78 -8.98
C PHE A 74 -10.37 -5.39 -10.19
N ASN A 75 -10.03 -6.63 -10.55
CA ASN A 75 -10.63 -7.36 -11.68
C ASN A 75 -10.60 -6.57 -12.99
N SER A 76 -9.55 -5.81 -13.21
CA SER A 76 -9.44 -4.97 -14.41
C SER A 76 -8.36 -5.42 -15.38
N GLY A 77 -7.69 -6.53 -15.08
CA GLY A 77 -6.76 -7.18 -16.00
C GLY A 77 -5.35 -6.62 -15.99
N TYR A 78 -5.00 -5.79 -15.01
CA TYR A 78 -3.65 -5.26 -14.91
C TYR A 78 -2.86 -6.00 -13.85
N SER A 79 -1.55 -6.14 -14.08
CA SER A 79 -0.66 -6.76 -13.09
C SER A 79 -0.21 -5.77 -12.02
N LEU A 80 -0.36 -4.48 -12.27
CA LEU A 80 0.05 -3.44 -11.34
C LEU A 80 -0.95 -2.30 -11.36
N TYR A 81 -1.36 -1.88 -10.16
CA TYR A 81 -2.26 -0.74 -9.98
C TYR A 81 -1.60 0.27 -9.05
N ASN A 82 -1.54 1.51 -9.49
CA ASN A 82 -1.14 2.63 -8.66
C ASN A 82 -2.40 3.38 -8.26
N ILE A 83 -2.61 3.59 -6.97
CA ILE A 83 -3.78 4.30 -6.49
C ILE A 83 -3.41 5.76 -6.28
N ASP A 84 -4.12 6.64 -6.94
CA ASP A 84 -3.95 8.08 -6.78
C ASP A 84 -5.14 8.67 -6.04
N LYS A 85 -4.87 9.66 -5.19
CA LYS A 85 -5.91 10.49 -4.60
C LYS A 85 -6.08 11.71 -5.49
N ILE A 86 -7.32 12.03 -5.83
CA ILE A 86 -7.58 13.19 -6.68
C ILE A 86 -8.58 14.14 -6.03
N VAL A 87 -8.42 15.41 -6.30
CA VAL A 87 -9.46 16.41 -5.99
C VAL A 87 -10.56 16.22 -7.03
N ARG A 88 -11.74 15.81 -6.57
CA ARG A 88 -12.82 15.44 -7.48
C ARG A 88 -13.19 16.59 -8.44
N GLN A 89 -13.19 17.80 -7.93
CA GLN A 89 -13.63 18.97 -8.71
C GLN A 89 -12.65 19.38 -9.82
N THR A 90 -11.36 19.10 -9.64
CA THR A 90 -10.33 19.55 -10.56
C THR A 90 -9.60 18.42 -11.28
N GLY A 91 -9.69 17.19 -10.78
CA GLY A 91 -8.93 16.05 -11.28
C GLY A 91 -7.46 16.07 -10.90
N GLU A 92 -7.05 17.04 -10.09
CA GLU A 92 -5.67 17.20 -9.67
C GLU A 92 -5.26 16.09 -8.70
N VAL A 93 -4.07 15.50 -8.90
CA VAL A 93 -3.54 14.47 -8.01
C VAL A 93 -3.03 15.11 -6.72
N VAL A 94 -3.41 14.51 -5.59
CA VAL A 94 -2.96 14.97 -4.27
C VAL A 94 -1.88 14.02 -3.78
N ASN A 95 -0.72 14.55 -3.47
CA ASN A 95 0.36 13.79 -2.86
C ASN A 95 0.46 14.18 -1.39
N ASN A 96 -0.02 13.30 -0.51
CA ASN A 96 0.07 13.50 0.94
C ASN A 96 1.12 12.61 1.61
N GLY A 97 1.98 11.96 0.80
CA GLY A 97 3.03 11.09 1.32
C GLY A 97 2.59 9.66 1.59
N PHE A 98 1.32 9.30 1.35
CA PHE A 98 0.87 7.93 1.48
C PHE A 98 0.61 7.33 0.10
N GLU A 99 1.31 6.26 -0.22
CA GLU A 99 1.32 5.61 -1.52
C GLU A 99 0.80 4.19 -1.41
N GLU A 100 -0.06 3.77 -2.35
CA GLU A 100 -0.63 2.42 -2.40
C GLU A 100 -0.36 1.81 -3.77
N ILE A 101 0.25 0.64 -3.77
CA ILE A 101 0.54 -0.10 -4.99
C ILE A 101 0.01 -1.52 -4.82
N TYR A 102 -0.76 -1.99 -5.79
CA TYR A 102 -1.29 -3.35 -5.80
C TYR A 102 -0.66 -4.13 -6.96
N VAL A 103 -0.10 -5.30 -6.66
CA VAL A 103 0.52 -6.17 -7.65
C VAL A 103 -0.25 -7.48 -7.72
N SER A 104 -0.73 -7.82 -8.92
CA SER A 104 -1.49 -9.05 -9.16
C SER A 104 -0.58 -10.05 -9.87
N ALA A 105 -0.03 -10.98 -9.12
CA ALA A 105 0.97 -11.92 -9.65
C ALA A 105 0.39 -12.86 -10.72
N CYS A 106 -0.93 -12.96 -10.81
CA CYS A 106 -1.59 -13.79 -11.82
C CYS A 106 -1.69 -13.13 -13.20
N VAL A 107 -1.44 -11.82 -13.31
CA VAL A 107 -1.58 -11.08 -14.58
C VAL A 107 -0.19 -10.71 -15.09
N LYS A 108 0.29 -11.44 -16.08
CA LYS A 108 1.66 -11.28 -16.61
C LYS A 108 1.76 -10.27 -17.74
N LYS A 109 0.71 -10.15 -18.54
CA LYS A 109 0.69 -9.37 -19.76
C LYS A 109 0.95 -7.88 -19.53
N THR A 110 0.39 -7.34 -18.47
CA THR A 110 0.48 -5.91 -18.17
C THR A 110 1.85 -5.51 -17.65
N VAL A 111 2.52 -6.41 -16.91
CA VAL A 111 3.89 -6.15 -16.45
C VAL A 111 4.81 -5.90 -17.63
N GLN A 112 4.71 -6.72 -18.67
CA GLN A 112 5.51 -6.56 -19.86
C GLN A 112 5.26 -5.22 -20.55
N THR A 113 4.02 -4.77 -20.58
CA THR A 113 3.67 -3.47 -21.15
C THR A 113 4.32 -2.32 -20.37
N TYR A 114 4.37 -2.41 -19.05
CA TYR A 114 5.02 -1.41 -18.22
C TYR A 114 6.54 -1.38 -18.40
N LEU A 115 7.14 -2.53 -18.66
CA LEU A 115 8.59 -2.65 -18.81
C LEU A 115 9.07 -2.29 -20.21
N SER A 116 8.17 -2.25 -21.16
CA SER A 116 8.53 -1.85 -22.52
C SER A 116 8.31 -0.37 -22.73
#